data_60fd349fc67739b0ee8e567f443980ee
#
_entry.id   60fd349fc67739b0ee8e567f443980ee
#
_cell.length_a   1.000
_cell.length_b   1.000
_cell.length_c   1.000
_cell.angle_alpha   90.00
_cell.angle_beta   90.00
_cell.angle_gamma   90.00
#
_symmetry.space_group_name_H-M   'P 1'
#
loop_
_entity.id
_entity.type
_entity.pdbx_description
1 polymer ?
#
loop_
_entity_poly.entity_id
_entity_poly.type
_entity_poly.pdbx_seq_one_letter_code
_entity_poly.pdbx_strand_id
1 'polypeptide(L)'
;DWMLLDYDMHKKFQCYIRELNEFYCSHPEFWEEDQSWEGFSWIEQNDSENSVVSYLRRAKEGEIIVALNFTPVKREKYRIGVPEEGEYLVLLNSAWKKYGGGLPKRQKLCRAKKKPCGEMPCSIELDLQGLSAVYLEKQLSSHGQSENFVGRKAMKSV
;
A
#
# COMPACT_ATOMS: atom_id res chain seq x y z
N ASP A 1 6.94 -25.59 10.76
CA ASP A 1 6.31 -26.92 10.62
C ASP A 1 5.43 -26.96 9.37
N TRP A 2 5.81 -27.74 8.36
CA TRP A 2 5.08 -27.86 7.09
C TRP A 2 3.67 -28.46 7.24
N MET A 3 3.43 -29.22 8.28
CA MET A 3 2.11 -29.79 8.60
C MET A 3 1.07 -28.69 8.92
N LEU A 4 1.51 -27.50 9.36
CA LEU A 4 0.60 -26.38 9.57
C LEU A 4 -0.06 -25.90 8.28
N LEU A 5 0.54 -26.18 7.12
CA LEU A 5 -0.05 -25.84 5.83
C LEU A 5 -1.28 -26.71 5.47
N ASP A 6 -1.61 -27.73 6.24
CA ASP A 6 -2.89 -28.43 6.10
C ASP A 6 -4.08 -27.60 6.59
N TYR A 7 -3.83 -26.60 7.44
CA TYR A 7 -4.85 -25.69 7.93
C TYR A 7 -5.04 -24.48 7.02
N ASP A 8 -6.29 -24.16 6.70
CA ASP A 8 -6.67 -23.11 5.74
C ASP A 8 -6.08 -21.74 6.08
N MET A 9 -6.10 -21.33 7.35
CA MET A 9 -5.57 -20.03 7.78
C MET A 9 -4.05 -19.93 7.59
N HIS A 10 -3.31 -21.02 7.81
CA HIS A 10 -1.87 -21.04 7.58
C HIS A 10 -1.54 -20.98 6.07
N LYS A 11 -2.32 -21.65 5.23
CA LYS A 11 -2.20 -21.53 3.76
C LYS A 11 -2.45 -20.09 3.28
N LYS A 12 -3.47 -19.43 3.82
CA LYS A 12 -3.79 -18.02 3.51
C LYS A 12 -2.69 -17.09 3.96
N PHE A 13 -2.14 -17.30 5.15
CA PHE A 13 -1.01 -16.52 5.64
C PHE A 13 0.24 -16.76 4.78
N GLN A 14 0.56 -17.99 4.41
CA GLN A 14 1.65 -18.27 3.48
C GLN A 14 1.44 -17.57 2.13
N CYS A 15 0.20 -17.57 1.61
CA CYS A 15 -0.15 -16.84 0.39
C CYS A 15 0.14 -15.34 0.55
N TYR A 16 -0.21 -14.75 1.69
CA TYR A 16 0.08 -13.34 1.99
C TYR A 16 1.59 -13.06 1.98
N ILE A 17 2.38 -13.86 2.70
CA ILE A 17 3.84 -13.68 2.77
C ILE A 17 4.49 -13.82 1.39
N ARG A 18 4.07 -14.80 0.60
CA ARG A 18 4.57 -14.97 -0.78
C ARG A 18 4.27 -13.74 -1.64
N GLU A 19 3.03 -13.29 -1.66
CA GLU A 19 2.64 -12.13 -2.46
C GLU A 19 3.26 -10.83 -1.93
N LEU A 20 3.47 -10.70 -0.63
CA LEU A 20 4.18 -9.56 -0.04
C LEU A 20 5.64 -9.53 -0.48
N ASN A 21 6.32 -10.70 -0.51
CA ASN A 21 7.69 -10.80 -1.01
C ASN A 21 7.78 -10.47 -2.52
N GLU A 22 6.84 -10.99 -3.32
CA GLU A 22 6.75 -10.66 -4.75
C GLU A 22 6.49 -9.16 -4.95
N PHE A 23 5.62 -8.57 -4.12
CA PHE A 23 5.33 -7.14 -4.11
C PHE A 23 6.57 -6.33 -3.77
N TYR A 24 7.30 -6.68 -2.72
CA TYR A 24 8.54 -6.04 -2.32
C TYR A 24 9.58 -6.08 -3.47
N CYS A 25 9.82 -7.24 -4.05
CA CYS A 25 10.79 -7.39 -5.13
C CYS A 25 10.42 -6.61 -6.40
N SER A 26 9.12 -6.44 -6.67
CA SER A 26 8.64 -5.77 -7.89
C SER A 26 8.47 -4.26 -7.76
N HIS A 27 8.62 -3.71 -6.55
CA HIS A 27 8.45 -2.28 -6.27
C HIS A 27 9.74 -1.68 -5.73
N PRO A 28 10.56 -1.04 -6.58
CA PRO A 28 11.84 -0.45 -6.19
C PRO A 28 11.71 0.62 -5.10
N GLU A 29 10.54 1.18 -4.89
CA GLU A 29 10.22 2.13 -3.83
C GLU A 29 10.56 1.59 -2.44
N PHE A 30 10.62 0.26 -2.26
CA PHE A 30 10.96 -0.34 -0.96
C PHE A 30 12.45 -0.56 -0.73
N TRP A 31 13.28 -0.52 -1.76
CA TRP A 31 14.69 -0.91 -1.61
C TRP A 31 15.70 -0.08 -2.40
N GLU A 32 15.30 0.65 -3.46
CA GLU A 32 16.25 1.39 -4.32
C GLU A 32 16.94 2.53 -3.54
N GLU A 33 16.17 3.30 -2.74
CA GLU A 33 16.65 4.42 -1.96
C GLU A 33 16.59 4.14 -0.44
N ASP A 34 16.80 2.88 -0.04
CA ASP A 34 16.66 2.46 1.35
C ASP A 34 17.77 2.99 2.27
N GLN A 35 18.90 3.42 1.71
CA GLN A 35 20.04 3.96 2.45
C GLN A 35 20.07 5.50 2.47
N SER A 36 19.08 6.16 1.89
CA SER A 36 19.00 7.61 1.81
C SER A 36 17.76 8.15 2.53
N TRP A 37 17.83 9.40 2.97
CA TRP A 37 16.69 10.11 3.56
C TRP A 37 15.58 10.39 2.53
N GLU A 38 15.89 10.34 1.26
CA GLU A 38 14.98 10.63 0.15
C GLU A 38 13.99 9.48 -0.05
N GLY A 39 14.40 8.23 0.25
CA GLY A 39 13.58 7.03 0.09
C GLY A 39 12.45 6.85 1.11
N PHE A 40 12.44 7.64 2.19
CA PHE A 40 11.44 7.50 3.26
C PHE A 40 10.99 8.84 3.81
N SER A 41 9.68 8.99 4.06
CA SER A 41 9.16 10.07 4.90
C SER A 41 7.88 9.67 5.62
N TRP A 42 7.76 10.15 6.85
CA TRP A 42 6.53 10.00 7.61
C TRP A 42 5.42 10.83 6.99
N ILE A 43 4.20 10.30 6.99
CA ILE A 43 2.96 11.02 6.71
C ILE A 43 2.24 11.29 8.04
N GLU A 44 2.04 10.24 8.84
CA GLU A 44 1.51 10.30 10.18
C GLU A 44 2.21 9.26 11.06
N GLN A 45 2.85 9.71 12.11
CA GLN A 45 3.58 8.85 13.06
C GLN A 45 3.06 8.98 14.50
N ASN A 46 2.24 9.99 14.77
CA ASN A 46 1.88 10.39 16.14
C ASN A 46 0.39 10.17 16.48
N ASP A 47 -0.39 9.51 15.61
CA ASP A 47 -1.81 9.21 15.90
C ASP A 47 -1.92 8.04 16.91
N SER A 48 -1.57 8.34 18.15
CA SER A 48 -1.64 7.36 19.25
C SER A 48 -3.08 6.98 19.61
N GLU A 49 -4.06 7.86 19.41
CA GLU A 49 -5.46 7.60 19.71
C GLU A 49 -6.04 6.51 18.80
N ASN A 50 -5.69 6.53 17.53
CA ASN A 50 -6.13 5.52 16.57
C ASN A 50 -5.12 4.37 16.41
N SER A 51 -3.89 4.54 16.91
CA SER A 51 -2.76 3.63 16.69
C SER A 51 -2.57 3.31 15.20
N VAL A 52 -2.65 4.34 14.39
CA VAL A 52 -2.42 4.30 12.94
C VAL A 52 -1.12 5.01 12.61
N VAL A 53 -0.34 4.39 11.75
CA VAL A 53 0.90 4.95 11.21
C VAL A 53 0.80 4.96 9.70
N SER A 54 1.26 6.05 9.08
CA SER A 54 1.41 6.09 7.63
C SER A 54 2.72 6.75 7.22
N TYR A 55 3.27 6.26 6.13
CA TYR A 55 4.54 6.73 5.59
C TYR A 55 4.59 6.57 4.07
N LEU A 56 5.55 7.24 3.47
CA LEU A 56 5.82 7.24 2.04
C LEU A 56 7.17 6.57 1.78
N ARG A 57 7.20 5.67 0.84
CA ARG A 57 8.41 5.08 0.26
C ARG A 57 8.59 5.61 -1.15
N ARG A 58 9.83 5.95 -1.50
CA ARG A 58 10.19 6.51 -2.81
C ARG A 58 11.32 5.74 -3.46
N ALA A 59 11.23 5.66 -4.78
CA ALA A 59 12.34 5.33 -5.67
C ALA A 59 12.62 6.54 -6.56
N LYS A 60 13.58 6.41 -7.48
CA LYS A 60 13.83 7.42 -8.52
C LYS A 60 12.58 7.69 -9.36
N GLU A 61 11.81 6.64 -9.62
CA GLU A 61 10.55 6.72 -10.36
C GLU A 61 9.46 5.99 -9.59
N GLY A 62 8.65 6.74 -8.86
CA GLY A 62 7.49 6.19 -8.15
C GLY A 62 7.49 6.39 -6.65
N GLU A 63 6.30 6.37 -6.11
CA GLU A 63 6.03 6.54 -4.69
C GLU A 63 4.93 5.59 -4.24
N ILE A 64 5.14 4.94 -3.10
CA ILE A 64 4.13 4.09 -2.45
C ILE A 64 3.81 4.64 -1.07
N ILE A 65 2.54 4.85 -0.82
CA ILE A 65 2.02 5.17 0.51
C ILE A 65 1.66 3.89 1.23
N VAL A 66 2.12 3.78 2.46
CA VAL A 66 1.79 2.66 3.34
C VAL A 66 1.01 3.19 4.55
N ALA A 67 -0.12 2.55 4.86
CA ALA A 67 -0.90 2.85 6.06
C ALA A 67 -1.13 1.57 6.86
N LEU A 68 -0.85 1.65 8.16
CA LEU A 68 -0.87 0.52 9.10
C LEU A 68 -1.84 0.83 10.24
N ASN A 69 -2.79 -0.06 10.49
CA ASN A 69 -3.64 -0.01 11.68
C ASN A 69 -3.23 -1.11 12.65
N PHE A 70 -2.66 -0.73 13.79
CA PHE A 70 -2.17 -1.66 14.81
C PHE A 70 -3.21 -2.09 15.84
N THR A 71 -4.48 -1.62 15.69
CA THR A 71 -5.57 -2.04 16.58
C THR A 71 -6.51 -3.04 15.91
N PRO A 72 -7.24 -3.86 16.65
CA PRO A 72 -8.28 -4.71 16.09
C PRO A 72 -9.52 -3.93 15.63
N VAL A 73 -9.58 -2.63 15.92
CA VAL A 73 -10.73 -1.77 15.59
C VAL A 73 -10.61 -1.23 14.17
N LYS A 74 -11.66 -1.43 13.38
CA LYS A 74 -11.78 -0.80 12.06
C LYS A 74 -11.86 0.72 12.21
N ARG A 75 -11.07 1.44 11.38
CA ARG A 75 -11.15 2.91 11.26
C ARG A 75 -11.88 3.25 9.97
N GLU A 76 -13.11 3.76 10.11
CA GLU A 76 -13.94 4.15 8.97
C GLU A 76 -13.56 5.54 8.48
N LYS A 77 -13.49 5.72 7.15
CA LYS A 77 -13.16 7.00 6.50
C LYS A 77 -11.91 7.67 7.10
N TYR A 78 -10.94 6.84 7.50
CA TYR A 78 -9.69 7.36 8.03
C TYR A 78 -8.99 8.19 6.97
N ARG A 79 -8.52 9.38 7.36
CA ARG A 79 -7.89 10.32 6.45
C ARG A 79 -6.39 10.12 6.45
N ILE A 80 -5.82 9.91 5.27
CA ILE A 80 -4.39 9.74 5.05
C ILE A 80 -3.92 10.91 4.19
N GLY A 81 -2.86 11.60 4.65
CA GLY A 81 -2.20 12.63 3.88
C GLY A 81 -1.56 12.07 2.62
N VAL A 82 -1.62 12.82 1.53
CA VAL A 82 -0.98 12.46 0.27
C VAL A 82 -0.33 13.69 -0.36
N PRO A 83 0.79 13.53 -1.11
CA PRO A 83 1.55 14.67 -1.64
C PRO A 83 0.77 15.50 -2.67
N GLU A 84 -0.08 14.87 -3.46
CA GLU A 84 -0.72 15.51 -4.60
C GLU A 84 -2.17 15.09 -4.80
N GLU A 85 -2.91 15.88 -5.56
CA GLU A 85 -4.23 15.48 -6.07
C GLU A 85 -4.11 14.34 -7.09
N GLY A 86 -5.18 13.59 -7.24
CA GLY A 86 -5.28 12.51 -8.22
C GLY A 86 -6.00 11.29 -7.65
N GLU A 87 -5.86 10.20 -8.36
CA GLU A 87 -6.41 8.92 -7.97
C GLU A 87 -5.30 8.02 -7.43
N TYR A 88 -5.56 7.41 -6.30
CA TYR A 88 -4.65 6.47 -5.62
C TYR A 88 -5.25 5.08 -5.66
N LEU A 89 -4.50 4.14 -6.22
CA LEU A 89 -4.91 2.74 -6.34
C LEU A 89 -4.39 1.92 -5.15
N VAL A 90 -5.26 1.14 -4.53
CA VAL A 90 -4.84 0.14 -3.54
C VAL A 90 -4.21 -1.04 -4.27
N LEU A 91 -2.90 -1.18 -4.14
CA LEU A 91 -2.10 -2.26 -4.74
C LEU A 91 -2.18 -3.55 -3.94
N LEU A 92 -2.05 -3.43 -2.61
CA LEU A 92 -2.07 -4.55 -1.68
C LEU A 92 -2.81 -4.16 -0.40
N ASN A 93 -3.59 -5.09 0.14
CA ASN A 93 -4.24 -4.93 1.44
C ASN A 93 -4.24 -6.28 2.16
N SER A 94 -3.63 -6.33 3.33
CA SER A 94 -3.52 -7.55 4.12
C SER A 94 -4.86 -8.11 4.59
N ALA A 95 -5.92 -7.27 4.62
CA ALA A 95 -7.27 -7.67 5.02
C ALA A 95 -8.11 -8.32 3.90
N TRP A 96 -7.53 -8.61 2.73
CA TRP A 96 -8.26 -9.34 1.68
C TRP A 96 -8.60 -10.78 2.07
N LYS A 97 -9.76 -11.26 1.62
CA LYS A 97 -10.26 -12.63 1.91
C LYS A 97 -9.26 -13.72 1.54
N LYS A 98 -8.49 -13.54 0.47
CA LYS A 98 -7.48 -14.51 0.04
C LYS A 98 -6.36 -14.71 1.06
N TYR A 99 -6.17 -13.76 1.98
CA TYR A 99 -5.20 -13.82 3.07
C TYR A 99 -5.84 -14.14 4.43
N GLY A 100 -7.13 -14.42 4.46
CA GLY A 100 -7.88 -14.70 5.69
C GLY A 100 -8.62 -13.50 6.26
N GLY A 101 -8.53 -12.33 5.64
CA GLY A 101 -9.28 -11.15 6.05
C GLY A 101 -10.74 -11.15 5.58
N GLY A 102 -11.46 -10.06 5.88
CA GLY A 102 -12.88 -9.91 5.56
C GLY A 102 -13.19 -9.24 4.22
N LEU A 103 -12.22 -8.57 3.60
CA LEU A 103 -12.45 -7.77 2.40
C LEU A 103 -12.33 -8.57 1.11
N PRO A 104 -13.24 -8.39 0.14
CA PRO A 104 -13.02 -8.91 -1.20
C PRO A 104 -11.79 -8.22 -1.83
N LYS A 105 -11.03 -8.95 -2.67
CA LYS A 105 -9.99 -8.32 -3.48
C LYS A 105 -10.67 -7.39 -4.48
N ARG A 106 -10.54 -6.10 -4.26
CA ARG A 106 -10.98 -5.07 -5.22
C ARG A 106 -9.83 -4.09 -5.41
N GLN A 107 -9.55 -3.75 -6.65
CA GLN A 107 -8.80 -2.55 -6.95
C GLN A 107 -9.67 -1.36 -6.56
N LYS A 108 -9.34 -0.74 -5.44
CA LYS A 108 -10.06 0.43 -4.94
C LYS A 108 -9.26 1.67 -5.33
N LEU A 109 -9.88 2.55 -6.10
CA LEU A 109 -9.39 3.89 -6.34
C LEU A 109 -9.89 4.83 -5.24
N CYS A 110 -8.96 5.57 -4.66
CA CYS A 110 -9.23 6.62 -3.69
C CYS A 110 -8.89 7.95 -4.32
N ARG A 111 -9.86 8.86 -4.41
CA ARG A 111 -9.64 10.19 -4.99
C ARG A 111 -9.14 11.15 -3.92
N ALA A 112 -7.98 11.75 -4.17
CA ALA A 112 -7.41 12.77 -3.31
C ALA A 112 -8.18 14.10 -3.46
N LYS A 113 -8.35 14.77 -2.33
CA LYS A 113 -8.96 16.09 -2.24
C LYS A 113 -7.93 17.11 -1.74
N LYS A 114 -8.05 18.36 -2.15
CA LYS A 114 -7.31 19.50 -1.58
C LYS A 114 -7.75 19.79 -0.14
N LYS A 115 -7.46 18.85 0.73
CA LYS A 115 -7.72 18.94 2.15
C LYS A 115 -6.46 18.50 2.89
N PRO A 116 -5.72 19.43 3.49
CA PRO A 116 -4.49 19.11 4.18
C PRO A 116 -4.71 18.06 5.29
N CYS A 117 -3.72 17.20 5.50
CA CYS A 117 -3.70 16.21 6.57
C CYS A 117 -2.25 16.03 7.05
N GLY A 118 -1.97 16.39 8.30
CA GLY A 118 -0.61 16.50 8.77
C GLY A 118 0.17 17.54 7.94
N GLU A 119 1.35 17.17 7.51
CA GLU A 119 2.20 18.02 6.64
C GLU A 119 1.86 17.89 5.15
N MET A 120 0.93 17.02 4.78
CA MET A 120 0.57 16.79 3.38
C MET A 120 -0.52 17.75 2.91
N PRO A 121 -0.40 18.32 1.67
CA PRO A 121 -1.34 19.32 1.15
C PRO A 121 -2.68 18.72 0.73
N CYS A 122 -2.73 17.43 0.47
CA CYS A 122 -3.91 16.71 0.04
C CYS A 122 -4.18 15.50 0.93
N SER A 123 -5.35 14.91 0.83
CA SER A 123 -5.71 13.70 1.56
C SER A 123 -6.68 12.81 0.81
N ILE A 124 -6.62 11.52 1.11
CA ILE A 124 -7.60 10.49 0.74
C ILE A 124 -8.36 10.01 1.96
N GLU A 125 -9.55 9.46 1.77
CA GLU A 125 -10.30 8.79 2.82
C GLU A 125 -10.41 7.30 2.49
N LEU A 126 -10.04 6.45 3.44
CA LEU A 126 -10.00 5.00 3.28
C LEU A 126 -10.45 4.31 4.58
N ASP A 127 -11.22 3.24 4.43
CA ASP A 127 -11.51 2.35 5.57
C ASP A 127 -10.30 1.45 5.83
N LEU A 128 -9.68 1.60 6.99
CA LEU A 128 -8.61 0.72 7.47
C LEU A 128 -9.21 -0.37 8.35
N GLN A 129 -9.07 -1.62 7.92
CA GLN A 129 -9.47 -2.75 8.76
C GLN A 129 -8.58 -2.87 9.99
N GLY A 130 -9.09 -3.52 11.04
CA GLY A 130 -8.25 -3.81 12.21
C GLY A 130 -7.06 -4.69 11.84
N LEU A 131 -5.91 -4.45 12.46
CA LEU A 131 -4.66 -5.21 12.28
C LEU A 131 -4.30 -5.38 10.79
N SER A 132 -4.34 -4.28 10.03
CA SER A 132 -4.13 -4.34 8.59
C SER A 132 -3.08 -3.37 8.08
N ALA A 133 -2.48 -3.75 6.96
CA ALA A 133 -1.58 -2.94 6.14
C ALA A 133 -2.19 -2.70 4.77
N VAL A 134 -2.13 -1.45 4.31
CA VAL A 134 -2.61 -1.03 2.99
C VAL A 134 -1.51 -0.29 2.24
N TYR A 135 -1.31 -0.64 0.98
CA TYR A 135 -0.30 -0.07 0.10
C TYR A 135 -1.00 0.60 -1.08
N LEU A 136 -0.66 1.86 -1.34
CA LEU A 136 -1.30 2.67 -2.36
C LEU A 136 -0.25 3.35 -3.25
N GLU A 137 -0.58 3.44 -4.54
CA GLU A 137 0.21 4.16 -5.53
C GLU A 137 -0.67 5.20 -6.24
N LYS A 138 -0.10 6.38 -6.52
CA LYS A 138 -0.77 7.38 -7.36
C LYS A 138 -0.86 6.89 -8.80
N GLN A 139 -2.06 6.93 -9.37
CA GLN A 139 -2.25 6.65 -10.79
C GLN A 139 -1.84 7.84 -11.64
N LEU A 140 -1.03 7.59 -12.65
CA LEU A 140 -0.71 8.59 -13.65
C LEU A 140 -1.97 8.91 -14.45
N SER A 141 -2.30 10.18 -14.58
CA SER A 141 -3.41 10.62 -15.42
C SER A 141 -3.15 10.20 -16.87
N SER A 142 -4.13 9.57 -17.51
CA SER A 142 -4.04 9.02 -18.88
C SER A 142 -3.89 10.08 -20.01
N HIS A 143 -3.44 11.29 -19.70
CA HIS A 143 -3.18 12.35 -20.67
C HIS A 143 -1.74 12.40 -21.20
N GLY A 144 -0.92 11.38 -20.89
CA GLY A 144 0.50 11.30 -21.30
C GLY A 144 0.98 9.91 -21.72
N GLN A 145 0.09 8.95 -21.96
CA GLN A 145 0.50 7.59 -22.34
C GLN A 145 0.31 7.32 -23.84
N SER A 146 1.23 7.81 -24.63
CA SER A 146 1.57 7.16 -25.90
C SER A 146 3.08 6.97 -26.04
N GLU A 147 3.74 6.26 -25.13
CA GLU A 147 5.12 5.78 -25.39
C GLU A 147 5.78 5.14 -24.16
N ASN A 148 5.24 4.18 -23.45
CA ASN A 148 6.11 3.35 -22.57
C ASN A 148 5.43 2.08 -22.03
N PHE A 149 4.61 1.41 -22.87
CA PHE A 149 4.02 0.12 -22.47
C PHE A 149 4.77 -1.09 -23.07
N VAL A 150 6.06 -0.95 -23.35
CA VAL A 150 6.90 -2.05 -23.85
C VAL A 150 8.13 -2.23 -22.93
N GLY A 151 7.96 -2.84 -21.78
CA GLY A 151 9.11 -3.07 -20.90
C GLY A 151 8.92 -3.99 -19.70
N ARG A 152 7.68 -4.23 -19.25
CA ARG A 152 7.47 -5.04 -18.02
C ARG A 152 7.03 -6.50 -18.25
N LYS A 153 7.24 -7.05 -19.46
CA LYS A 153 6.81 -8.42 -19.79
C LYS A 153 7.92 -9.34 -20.27
N ALA A 154 9.13 -9.22 -19.76
CA ALA A 154 10.20 -10.14 -20.13
C ALA A 154 11.19 -10.40 -18.98
N MET A 155 10.74 -11.04 -17.91
CA MET A 155 11.60 -11.81 -17.01
C MET A 155 10.80 -12.99 -16.41
N LYS A 156 10.30 -13.85 -17.29
CA LYS A 156 9.92 -15.21 -16.94
C LYS A 156 10.64 -16.12 -17.90
N SER A 157 11.76 -16.63 -17.46
CA SER A 157 12.39 -17.93 -17.78
C SER A 157 13.91 -17.83 -17.59
N VAL A 158 14.40 -18.29 -16.47
CA VAL A 158 15.42 -19.32 -16.34
C VAL A 158 15.18 -19.98 -14.98
#